data_0cd939e2c02c10e5ac7f735536aec3b0
#
_entry.id   0cd939e2c02c10e5ac7f735536aec3b0
#
_cell.length_a   1.000
_cell.length_b   1.000
_cell.length_c   1.000
_cell.angle_alpha   90.00
_cell.angle_beta   90.00
_cell.angle_gamma   90.00
#
_symmetry.space_group_name_H-M   'P 1'
#
loop_
_entity.id
_entity.type
_entity.pdbx_description
1 polymer ?
#
loop_
_entity_poly.entity_id
_entity_poly.type
_entity_poly.pdbx_seq_one_letter_code
_entity_poly.pdbx_strand_id
1 'polypeptide(L)'
;MELAKYKACICEGSAENDIIDILLDNDLLIFTREEMLEEEVIRCRDGKRFEEKYLRKGFLEKISVIRILDSRRENFKLSKAYEQKVDVINVITAPEIEMLIIFNEDKYKEFKKSGKKPSDFCKEDLKMTSVKSYRFVKDYFSDPDILLTSIKKYHEISKIRKGEYTLLDLLKI
;
A
#
# COMPACT_ATOMS: atom_id res chain seq x y z
N MET A 1 9.54 -5.65 -11.46
CA MET A 1 9.63 -6.36 -10.14
C MET A 1 9.17 -7.81 -10.35
N GLU A 2 9.92 -8.78 -9.86
CA GLU A 2 9.54 -10.20 -9.95
C GLU A 2 8.92 -10.63 -8.61
N LEU A 3 7.70 -11.20 -8.66
CA LEU A 3 6.99 -11.69 -7.48
C LEU A 3 6.99 -13.21 -7.45
N ALA A 4 7.09 -13.80 -6.26
CA ALA A 4 6.91 -15.21 -6.03
C ALA A 4 5.48 -15.66 -6.39
N LYS A 5 5.28 -16.99 -6.53
CA LYS A 5 3.97 -17.59 -6.86
C LYS A 5 2.87 -17.15 -5.88
N TYR A 6 3.15 -17.15 -4.59
CA TYR A 6 2.22 -16.71 -3.55
C TYR A 6 2.61 -15.33 -3.02
N LYS A 7 1.61 -14.48 -2.77
CA LYS A 7 1.77 -13.12 -2.26
C LYS A 7 1.04 -12.97 -0.93
N ALA A 8 1.62 -12.20 -0.03
CA ALA A 8 0.95 -11.71 1.15
C ALA A 8 0.95 -10.18 1.08
N CYS A 9 -0.18 -9.56 0.83
CA CYS A 9 -0.29 -8.11 0.86
C CYS A 9 -0.66 -7.65 2.26
N ILE A 10 0.18 -6.82 2.87
CA ILE A 10 0.02 -6.33 4.24
C ILE A 10 -0.15 -4.82 4.21
N CYS A 11 -1.27 -4.33 4.73
CA CYS A 11 -1.54 -2.91 4.96
C CYS A 11 -1.60 -2.60 6.45
N GLU A 12 -1.22 -1.36 6.82
CA GLU A 12 -1.23 -0.89 8.20
C GLU A 12 -2.55 -0.24 8.58
N GLY A 13 -3.10 0.54 7.67
CA GLY A 13 -4.34 1.29 7.84
C GLY A 13 -5.49 0.76 7.01
N SER A 14 -6.70 1.28 7.30
CA SER A 14 -7.90 0.94 6.52
C SER A 14 -7.88 1.57 5.14
N ALA A 15 -7.40 2.81 5.02
CA ALA A 15 -7.38 3.51 3.73
C ALA A 15 -6.43 2.84 2.73
N GLU A 16 -5.25 2.35 3.17
CA GLU A 16 -4.36 1.56 2.33
C GLU A 16 -5.02 0.27 1.87
N ASN A 17 -5.73 -0.41 2.78
CA ASN A 17 -6.48 -1.63 2.46
C ASN A 17 -7.53 -1.34 1.37
N ASP A 18 -8.30 -0.26 1.55
CA ASP A 18 -9.37 0.10 0.62
C ASP A 18 -8.81 0.45 -0.78
N ILE A 19 -7.66 1.13 -0.85
CA ILE A 19 -6.97 1.42 -2.12
C ILE A 19 -6.50 0.12 -2.80
N ILE A 20 -5.87 -0.79 -2.06
CA ILE A 20 -5.44 -2.08 -2.62
C ILE A 20 -6.64 -2.90 -3.09
N ASP A 21 -7.75 -2.90 -2.34
CA ASP A 21 -8.98 -3.58 -2.74
C ASP A 21 -9.56 -2.99 -4.03
N ILE A 22 -9.60 -1.67 -4.20
CA ILE A 22 -10.02 -1.03 -5.45
C ILE A 22 -9.14 -1.48 -6.62
N LEU A 23 -7.82 -1.51 -6.44
CA LEU A 23 -6.88 -1.93 -7.49
C LEU A 23 -7.04 -3.41 -7.85
N LEU A 24 -7.27 -4.29 -6.86
CA LEU A 24 -7.53 -5.72 -7.07
C LEU A 24 -8.87 -5.96 -7.77
N ASP A 25 -9.94 -5.31 -7.31
CA ASP A 25 -11.30 -5.47 -7.84
C ASP A 25 -11.40 -5.02 -9.32
N ASN A 26 -10.50 -4.12 -9.76
CA ASN A 26 -10.41 -3.65 -11.14
C ASN A 26 -9.28 -4.33 -11.96
N ASP A 27 -8.66 -5.40 -11.44
CA ASP A 27 -7.56 -6.14 -12.09
C ASP A 27 -6.37 -5.27 -12.53
N LEU A 28 -6.03 -4.26 -11.72
CA LEU A 28 -4.99 -3.28 -12.02
C LEU A 28 -3.61 -3.62 -11.44
N LEU A 29 -3.52 -4.61 -10.52
CA LEU A 29 -2.26 -5.04 -9.92
C LEU A 29 -1.61 -6.17 -10.73
N ILE A 30 -0.28 -6.27 -10.66
CA ILE A 30 0.52 -7.34 -11.26
C ILE A 30 0.33 -8.71 -10.59
N PHE A 31 -0.64 -8.82 -9.68
CA PHE A 31 -1.08 -10.05 -9.03
C PHE A 31 -2.59 -9.99 -8.76
N THR A 32 -3.21 -11.16 -8.55
CA THR A 32 -4.65 -11.29 -8.31
C THR A 32 -4.94 -11.78 -6.89
N ARG A 33 -6.22 -11.78 -6.49
CA ARG A 33 -6.63 -12.28 -5.17
C ARG A 33 -6.31 -13.76 -4.98
N GLU A 34 -6.50 -14.58 -6.03
CA GLU A 34 -6.26 -16.03 -5.98
C GLU A 34 -4.78 -16.37 -5.74
N GLU A 35 -3.88 -15.45 -6.07
CA GLU A 35 -2.45 -15.59 -5.81
C GLU A 35 -2.06 -15.14 -4.40
N MET A 36 -2.99 -14.50 -3.67
CA MET A 36 -2.74 -13.99 -2.31
C MET A 36 -3.03 -15.07 -1.26
N LEU A 37 -2.23 -15.05 -0.20
CA LEU A 37 -2.57 -15.78 1.03
C LEU A 37 -3.89 -15.23 1.58
N GLU A 38 -4.83 -16.11 1.89
CA GLU A 38 -6.17 -15.76 2.38
C GLU A 38 -7.05 -14.99 1.38
N GLU A 39 -6.62 -14.78 0.12
CA GLU A 39 -7.33 -14.02 -0.92
C GLU A 39 -7.71 -12.59 -0.50
N GLU A 40 -7.16 -12.10 0.61
CA GLU A 40 -7.44 -10.81 1.23
C GLU A 40 -6.17 -10.09 1.64
N VAL A 41 -6.30 -8.77 1.85
CA VAL A 41 -5.24 -7.96 2.47
C VAL A 41 -5.10 -8.33 3.94
N ILE A 42 -3.88 -8.62 4.36
CA ILE A 42 -3.56 -9.10 5.70
C ILE A 42 -3.25 -7.92 6.63
N ARG A 43 -3.81 -7.91 7.83
CA ARG A 43 -3.45 -6.98 8.90
C ARG A 43 -2.45 -7.65 9.84
N CYS A 44 -1.15 -7.54 9.52
CA CYS A 44 -0.09 -8.12 10.33
C CYS A 44 1.17 -7.24 10.27
N ARG A 45 1.44 -6.46 11.31
CA ARG A 45 2.62 -5.56 11.36
C ARG A 45 3.89 -6.25 11.82
N ASP A 46 3.78 -7.39 12.46
CA ASP A 46 4.88 -8.09 13.12
C ASP A 46 5.29 -9.36 12.37
N GLY A 47 6.58 -9.45 12.02
CA GLY A 47 7.13 -10.57 11.26
C GLY A 47 7.02 -11.90 11.98
N LYS A 48 7.19 -11.93 13.31
CA LYS A 48 7.08 -13.16 14.11
C LYS A 48 5.65 -13.69 14.12
N ARG A 49 4.66 -12.81 14.26
CA ARG A 49 3.23 -13.18 14.14
C ARG A 49 2.90 -13.72 12.74
N PHE A 50 3.48 -13.12 11.70
CA PHE A 50 3.34 -13.60 10.33
C PHE A 50 3.92 -15.01 10.19
N GLU A 51 5.11 -15.26 10.70
CA GLU A 51 5.72 -16.60 10.72
C GLU A 51 4.82 -17.64 11.41
N GLU A 52 4.31 -17.30 12.60
CA GLU A 52 3.48 -18.21 13.40
C GLU A 52 2.20 -18.59 12.68
N LYS A 53 1.57 -17.63 11.99
CA LYS A 53 0.29 -17.86 11.32
C LYS A 53 0.45 -18.54 9.97
N TYR A 54 1.44 -18.14 9.19
CA TYR A 54 1.51 -18.49 7.75
C TYR A 54 2.66 -19.41 7.39
N LEU A 55 3.81 -19.31 8.03
CA LEU A 55 5.02 -20.01 7.58
C LEU A 55 5.26 -21.37 8.26
N ARG A 56 4.72 -21.59 9.45
CA ARG A 56 4.89 -22.86 10.20
C ARG A 56 4.21 -24.07 9.55
N LYS A 57 3.29 -23.84 8.62
CA LYS A 57 2.51 -24.89 7.94
C LYS A 57 3.24 -25.56 6.76
N GLY A 58 4.57 -25.37 6.63
CA GLY A 58 5.36 -26.09 5.64
C GLY A 58 5.16 -25.62 4.20
N PHE A 59 5.34 -24.32 3.94
CA PHE A 59 5.39 -23.79 2.57
C PHE A 59 6.62 -24.31 1.83
N LEU A 60 6.40 -24.97 0.69
CA LEU A 60 7.46 -25.42 -0.22
C LEU A 60 7.88 -24.33 -1.20
N GLU A 61 7.01 -23.39 -1.49
CA GLU A 61 7.18 -22.30 -2.46
C GLU A 61 7.63 -21.01 -1.77
N LYS A 62 8.30 -20.12 -2.51
CA LYS A 62 8.57 -18.75 -2.05
C LYS A 62 7.30 -17.93 -1.92
N ILE A 63 7.31 -16.99 -0.99
CA ILE A 63 6.24 -16.01 -0.76
C ILE A 63 6.82 -14.61 -0.91
N SER A 64 6.16 -13.74 -1.67
CA SER A 64 6.42 -12.30 -1.65
C SER A 64 5.51 -11.62 -0.64
N VAL A 65 6.11 -11.02 0.39
CA VAL A 65 5.39 -10.20 1.38
C VAL A 65 5.47 -8.76 0.95
N ILE A 66 4.36 -8.25 0.41
CA ILE A 66 4.22 -6.88 -0.07
C ILE A 66 3.64 -6.04 1.07
N ARG A 67 4.41 -5.09 1.58
CA ARG A 67 4.03 -4.24 2.71
C ARG A 67 3.76 -2.83 2.21
N ILE A 68 2.54 -2.35 2.40
CA ILE A 68 2.13 -0.98 2.09
C ILE A 68 2.35 -0.13 3.35
N LEU A 69 3.25 0.85 3.27
CA LEU A 69 3.80 1.56 4.42
C LEU A 69 3.65 3.07 4.29
N ASP A 70 2.98 3.70 5.24
CA ASP A 70 2.95 5.16 5.42
C ASP A 70 4.21 5.66 6.17
N SER A 71 4.94 4.75 6.81
CA SER A 71 6.14 5.04 7.60
C SER A 71 7.29 4.09 7.28
N ARG A 72 8.52 4.63 7.22
CA ARG A 72 9.76 3.85 7.07
C ARG A 72 10.31 3.32 8.40
N ARG A 73 9.61 3.53 9.50
CA ARG A 73 10.10 3.17 10.85
C ARG A 73 9.74 1.76 11.25
N GLU A 74 8.84 1.11 10.53
CA GLU A 74 8.38 -0.23 10.87
C GLU A 74 9.40 -1.31 10.51
N ASN A 75 9.62 -2.21 11.43
CA ASN A 75 10.55 -3.33 11.29
C ASN A 75 9.76 -4.64 11.17
N PHE A 76 9.79 -5.24 9.98
CA PHE A 76 9.23 -6.56 9.74
C PHE A 76 10.37 -7.56 9.64
N LYS A 77 10.74 -8.14 10.79
CA LYS A 77 11.90 -9.02 10.90
C LYS A 77 11.45 -10.48 10.97
N LEU A 78 11.92 -11.25 10.02
CA LEU A 78 11.73 -12.70 9.99
C LEU A 78 12.91 -13.40 10.66
N SER A 79 12.68 -14.61 11.17
CA SER A 79 13.76 -15.47 11.67
C SER A 79 14.59 -15.99 10.49
N LYS A 80 15.87 -16.31 10.76
CA LYS A 80 16.82 -16.80 9.75
C LYS A 80 16.31 -18.03 8.98
N ALA A 81 15.46 -18.84 9.59
CA ALA A 81 14.87 -20.02 8.96
C ALA A 81 13.96 -19.68 7.77
N TYR A 82 13.40 -18.45 7.72
CA TYR A 82 12.46 -18.02 6.69
C TYR A 82 13.02 -16.95 5.76
N GLU A 83 14.16 -16.33 6.06
CA GLU A 83 14.76 -15.27 5.24
C GLU A 83 14.99 -15.68 3.76
N GLN A 84 15.26 -16.95 3.50
CA GLN A 84 15.44 -17.45 2.12
C GLN A 84 14.13 -17.85 1.43
N LYS A 85 13.02 -17.96 2.17
CA LYS A 85 11.72 -18.39 1.67
C LYS A 85 10.75 -17.24 1.45
N VAL A 86 11.08 -16.05 1.93
CA VAL A 86 10.21 -14.88 1.90
C VAL A 86 10.97 -13.68 1.36
N ASP A 87 10.46 -13.11 0.29
CA ASP A 87 10.94 -11.84 -0.23
C ASP A 87 10.07 -10.71 0.33
N VAL A 88 10.66 -9.81 1.14
CA VAL A 88 9.95 -8.67 1.72
C VAL A 88 10.09 -7.45 0.83
N ILE A 89 8.96 -6.94 0.36
CA ILE A 89 8.86 -5.82 -0.58
C ILE A 89 8.16 -4.66 0.13
N ASN A 90 8.87 -3.56 0.31
CA ASN A 90 8.33 -2.37 0.94
C ASN A 90 7.83 -1.39 -0.12
N VAL A 91 6.53 -1.14 -0.12
CA VAL A 91 5.83 -0.17 -0.97
C VAL A 91 5.49 1.04 -0.12
N ILE A 92 6.08 2.17 -0.45
CA ILE A 92 5.99 3.38 0.37
C ILE A 92 4.86 4.27 -0.10
N THR A 93 3.99 4.67 0.84
CA THR A 93 2.90 5.63 0.65
C THR A 93 3.07 6.88 1.54
N ALA A 94 4.27 7.03 2.13
CA ALA A 94 4.58 8.13 3.03
C ALA A 94 4.41 9.53 2.37
N PRO A 95 4.01 10.56 3.13
CA PRO A 95 3.78 10.53 4.58
C PRO A 95 2.46 9.89 5.02
N GLU A 96 1.46 9.82 4.17
CA GLU A 96 0.16 9.15 4.34
C GLU A 96 -0.45 8.92 2.96
N ILE A 97 -1.34 7.91 2.83
CA ILE A 97 -1.97 7.56 1.54
C ILE A 97 -2.90 8.66 1.03
N GLU A 98 -3.39 9.55 1.91
CA GLU A 98 -4.21 10.72 1.55
C GLU A 98 -3.48 11.70 0.63
N MET A 99 -2.19 11.53 0.42
CA MET A 99 -1.47 12.23 -0.65
C MET A 99 -2.10 12.00 -2.02
N LEU A 100 -2.71 10.84 -2.27
CA LEU A 100 -3.40 10.55 -3.54
C LEU A 100 -4.57 11.51 -3.77
N ILE A 101 -5.31 11.87 -2.72
CA ILE A 101 -6.39 12.86 -2.78
C ILE A 101 -5.81 14.25 -3.09
N ILE A 102 -4.75 14.65 -2.39
CA ILE A 102 -4.10 15.96 -2.58
C ILE A 102 -3.58 16.11 -4.01
N PHE A 103 -3.07 15.04 -4.62
CA PHE A 103 -2.64 15.04 -6.01
C PHE A 103 -3.80 15.11 -6.99
N ASN A 104 -4.91 14.41 -6.72
CA ASN A 104 -6.09 14.48 -7.55
C ASN A 104 -6.69 15.88 -7.56
N GLU A 105 -6.76 16.53 -6.40
CA GLU A 105 -7.26 17.90 -6.24
C GLU A 105 -6.29 18.99 -6.76
N ASP A 106 -5.12 18.58 -7.27
CA ASP A 106 -4.06 19.49 -7.74
C ASP A 106 -3.58 20.50 -6.66
N LYS A 107 -3.61 20.09 -5.39
CA LYS A 107 -3.32 20.92 -4.21
C LYS A 107 -1.95 20.67 -3.59
N TYR A 108 -1.06 19.97 -4.27
CA TYR A 108 0.25 19.63 -3.71
C TYR A 108 1.09 20.86 -3.31
N LYS A 109 1.03 21.96 -4.09
CA LYS A 109 1.79 23.18 -3.79
C LYS A 109 1.30 23.86 -2.52
N GLU A 110 -0.02 23.94 -2.32
CA GLU A 110 -0.66 24.47 -1.14
C GLU A 110 -0.40 23.59 0.08
N PHE A 111 -0.52 22.27 -0.10
CA PHE A 111 -0.18 21.29 0.93
C PHE A 111 1.25 21.48 1.44
N LYS A 112 2.24 21.58 0.54
CA LYS A 112 3.65 21.80 0.95
C LYS A 112 3.86 23.07 1.77
N LYS A 113 3.10 24.12 1.50
CA LYS A 113 3.19 25.40 2.25
C LYS A 113 2.48 25.33 3.61
N SER A 114 1.49 24.46 3.76
CA SER A 114 0.68 24.37 4.98
C SER A 114 1.44 23.82 6.19
N GLY A 115 2.46 22.97 5.96
CA GLY A 115 3.16 22.27 7.04
C GLY A 115 2.31 21.19 7.76
N LYS A 116 1.10 20.93 7.29
CA LYS A 116 0.15 19.97 7.87
C LYS A 116 0.48 18.53 7.44
N LYS A 117 -0.11 17.56 8.16
CA LYS A 117 -0.18 16.18 7.67
C LYS A 117 -1.20 16.08 6.54
N PRO A 118 -1.07 15.12 5.61
CA PRO A 118 -2.03 14.95 4.50
C PRO A 118 -3.48 14.83 4.95
N SER A 119 -3.76 13.98 5.95
CA SER A 119 -5.12 13.81 6.48
C SER A 119 -5.69 15.09 7.11
N ASP A 120 -4.86 15.87 7.81
CA ASP A 120 -5.28 17.15 8.39
C ASP A 120 -5.56 18.18 7.30
N PHE A 121 -4.71 18.23 6.27
CA PHE A 121 -4.91 19.12 5.12
C PHE A 121 -6.20 18.78 4.37
N CYS A 122 -6.46 17.50 4.08
CA CYS A 122 -7.71 17.08 3.45
C CYS A 122 -8.92 17.52 4.28
N LYS A 123 -8.88 17.34 5.60
CA LYS A 123 -9.98 17.70 6.49
C LYS A 123 -10.19 19.22 6.60
N GLU A 124 -9.12 19.97 6.81
CA GLU A 124 -9.21 21.40 7.17
C GLU A 124 -9.22 22.33 5.97
N ASP A 125 -8.40 22.04 4.95
CA ASP A 125 -8.23 22.91 3.77
C ASP A 125 -9.13 22.46 2.61
N LEU A 126 -9.24 21.15 2.36
CA LEU A 126 -10.13 20.64 1.32
C LEU A 126 -11.56 20.39 1.81
N LYS A 127 -11.83 20.57 3.12
CA LYS A 127 -13.15 20.34 3.74
C LYS A 127 -13.70 18.93 3.55
N MET A 128 -12.81 17.95 3.39
CA MET A 128 -13.18 16.55 3.24
C MET A 128 -13.15 15.86 4.60
N THR A 129 -14.30 15.40 5.06
CA THR A 129 -14.42 14.65 6.31
C THR A 129 -14.29 13.13 6.06
N SER A 130 -13.80 12.40 7.06
CA SER A 130 -13.76 10.93 7.03
C SER A 130 -12.92 10.32 5.90
N VAL A 131 -11.86 11.03 5.45
CA VAL A 131 -10.99 10.61 4.33
C VAL A 131 -10.35 9.24 4.50
N LYS A 132 -10.29 8.72 5.73
CA LYS A 132 -9.79 7.36 6.06
C LYS A 132 -10.90 6.31 6.14
N SER A 133 -12.16 6.67 5.94
CA SER A 133 -13.25 5.71 5.99
C SER A 133 -13.38 4.95 4.67
N TYR A 134 -13.70 3.66 4.78
CA TYR A 134 -13.98 2.78 3.64
C TYR A 134 -14.92 3.42 2.62
N ARG A 135 -16.06 3.93 3.10
CA ARG A 135 -17.07 4.56 2.23
C ARG A 135 -16.49 5.74 1.45
N PHE A 136 -15.77 6.64 2.15
CA PHE A 136 -15.19 7.81 1.49
C PHE A 136 -14.19 7.38 0.41
N VAL A 137 -13.26 6.47 0.72
CA VAL A 137 -12.23 6.02 -0.23
C VAL A 137 -12.87 5.38 -1.46
N LYS A 138 -13.86 4.51 -1.28
CA LYS A 138 -14.58 3.87 -2.39
C LYS A 138 -15.38 4.87 -3.24
N ASP A 139 -16.08 5.81 -2.61
CA ASP A 139 -16.87 6.82 -3.32
C ASP A 139 -15.95 7.78 -4.09
N TYR A 140 -14.84 8.21 -3.45
CA TYR A 140 -13.90 9.16 -4.04
C TYR A 140 -13.13 8.58 -5.23
N PHE A 141 -12.67 7.34 -5.12
CA PHE A 141 -11.97 6.62 -6.18
C PHE A 141 -12.88 5.61 -6.90
N SER A 142 -14.17 5.91 -7.02
CA SER A 142 -15.13 5.09 -7.77
C SER A 142 -14.77 4.95 -9.26
N ASP A 143 -14.08 5.95 -9.82
CA ASP A 143 -13.42 5.87 -11.11
C ASP A 143 -11.94 5.46 -10.91
N PRO A 144 -11.52 4.25 -11.31
CA PRO A 144 -10.15 3.78 -11.15
C PRO A 144 -9.11 4.66 -11.87
N ASP A 145 -9.47 5.36 -12.95
CA ASP A 145 -8.54 6.22 -13.69
C ASP A 145 -8.09 7.42 -12.86
N ILE A 146 -8.95 7.92 -11.98
CA ILE A 146 -8.60 8.96 -10.99
C ILE A 146 -7.51 8.43 -10.04
N LEU A 147 -7.68 7.22 -9.54
CA LEU A 147 -6.71 6.58 -8.66
C LEU A 147 -5.37 6.34 -9.37
N LEU A 148 -5.40 5.81 -10.59
CA LEU A 148 -4.19 5.56 -11.39
C LEU A 148 -3.41 6.86 -11.67
N THR A 149 -4.12 7.93 -12.03
CA THR A 149 -3.53 9.26 -12.25
C THR A 149 -2.87 9.79 -10.98
N SER A 150 -3.53 9.65 -9.84
CA SER A 150 -3.01 10.08 -8.54
C SER A 150 -1.75 9.28 -8.13
N ILE A 151 -1.74 7.97 -8.36
CA ILE A 151 -0.58 7.11 -8.11
C ILE A 151 0.62 7.52 -8.98
N LYS A 152 0.41 7.82 -10.26
CA LYS A 152 1.47 8.30 -11.16
C LYS A 152 2.06 9.63 -10.66
N LYS A 153 1.22 10.60 -10.33
CA LYS A 153 1.65 11.89 -9.76
C LYS A 153 2.41 11.72 -8.44
N TYR A 154 1.96 10.81 -7.57
CA TYR A 154 2.66 10.48 -6.32
C TYR A 154 4.06 9.93 -6.60
N HIS A 155 4.18 8.97 -7.52
CA HIS A 155 5.45 8.35 -7.88
C HIS A 155 6.48 9.37 -8.38
N GLU A 156 6.07 10.30 -9.27
CA GLU A 156 6.94 11.34 -9.84
C GLU A 156 7.58 12.24 -8.76
N ILE A 157 6.90 12.46 -7.65
CA ILE A 157 7.34 13.36 -6.58
C ILE A 157 7.99 12.59 -5.42
N SER A 158 7.75 11.30 -5.32
CA SER A 158 8.23 10.45 -4.24
C SER A 158 9.75 10.31 -4.25
N LYS A 159 10.37 10.50 -3.09
CA LYS A 159 11.79 10.20 -2.88
C LYS A 159 11.93 8.77 -2.38
N ILE A 160 12.10 7.83 -3.32
CA ILE A 160 12.24 6.40 -3.03
C ILE A 160 13.70 6.08 -2.79
N ARG A 161 13.98 5.22 -1.80
CA ARG A 161 15.33 4.71 -1.52
C ARG A 161 15.58 3.43 -2.32
N LYS A 162 16.83 3.05 -2.47
CA LYS A 162 17.19 1.77 -3.10
C LYS A 162 16.52 0.61 -2.34
N GLY A 163 15.77 -0.22 -3.06
CA GLY A 163 15.03 -1.36 -2.50
C GLY A 163 13.63 -1.03 -1.97
N GLU A 164 13.18 0.23 -2.10
CA GLU A 164 11.79 0.62 -1.86
C GLU A 164 11.05 0.73 -3.21
N TYR A 165 9.73 0.61 -3.15
CA TYR A 165 8.80 0.72 -4.28
C TYR A 165 7.66 1.69 -3.93
N THR A 166 6.88 2.07 -4.94
CA THR A 166 5.61 2.80 -4.78
C THR A 166 4.45 1.94 -5.29
N LEU A 167 3.22 2.40 -5.12
CA LEU A 167 2.05 1.73 -5.70
C LEU A 167 2.14 1.59 -7.23
N LEU A 168 2.83 2.53 -7.92
CA LEU A 168 3.03 2.45 -9.36
C LEU A 168 3.74 1.17 -9.78
N ASP A 169 4.71 0.71 -9.00
CA ASP A 169 5.48 -0.50 -9.28
C ASP A 169 4.67 -1.79 -9.15
N LEU A 170 3.48 -1.72 -8.53
CA LEU A 170 2.53 -2.83 -8.42
C LEU A 170 1.49 -2.86 -9.55
N LEU A 171 1.42 -1.81 -10.39
CA LEU A 171 0.40 -1.72 -11.44
C LEU A 171 0.78 -2.52 -12.70
N LYS A 172 -0.23 -3.05 -13.38
CA LYS A 172 -0.13 -3.59 -14.74
C LYS A 172 -0.06 -2.43 -15.74
N ILE A 173 1.14 -1.91 -16.02
CA ILE A 173 1.33 -0.79 -16.97
C ILE A 173 2.19 -1.29 -18.12
#